data_42c8f640437dcf309b5659a98afa79ee
#
_entry.id   42c8f640437dcf309b5659a98afa79ee
#
_cell.length_a   1.000
_cell.length_b   1.000
_cell.length_c   1.000
_cell.angle_alpha   90.00
_cell.angle_beta   90.00
_cell.angle_gamma   90.00
#
_symmetry.space_group_name_H-M   'P 1'
#
loop_
_entity.id
_entity.type
_entity.pdbx_description
1 polymer ?
#
loop_
_entity_poly.entity_id
_entity_poly.type
_entity_poly.pdbx_seq_one_letter_code
_entity_poly.pdbx_strand_id
1 'polypeptide(L)'
;MSDQLIITLGREFGSGGHAIAVELANRYGIKLYDHNLLDAVAAEKNVDVETLRRYDEKPRRLLFSRSQNGFSSSAEENVAFLQFEYLKKKADEGESFIVVGRCAETVLGDRPNVISLFVLGDSEVKCKRVMEIYDLSERDAQFKMERHDKYRKQYHNYYCKDKWGDSRAYDLCINSSRLGFDETVNELEDYINRRRKMFKKKEKRQ
;
A
#
# COMPACT_ATOMS: atom_id res chain seq x y z
N MET A 1 -20.54 3.07 -16.96
CA MET A 1 -19.17 2.83 -16.50
C MET A 1 -19.19 2.40 -15.05
N SER A 2 -18.26 1.57 -14.63
CA SER A 2 -18.31 0.88 -13.35
C SER A 2 -18.19 1.82 -12.16
N ASP A 3 -18.98 1.58 -11.11
CA ASP A 3 -18.88 2.24 -9.80
C ASP A 3 -17.61 1.77 -9.05
N GLN A 4 -16.55 1.43 -9.82
CA GLN A 4 -15.29 0.91 -9.34
C GLN A 4 -14.60 1.90 -8.42
N LEU A 5 -14.13 1.41 -7.28
CA LEU A 5 -13.37 2.16 -6.29
C LEU A 5 -12.05 1.44 -6.02
N ILE A 6 -10.94 2.10 -6.27
CA ILE A 6 -9.62 1.62 -5.92
C ILE A 6 -8.98 2.58 -4.92
N ILE A 7 -8.53 2.06 -3.80
CA ILE A 7 -7.84 2.84 -2.76
C ILE A 7 -6.43 2.27 -2.59
N THR A 8 -5.43 3.12 -2.73
CA THR A 8 -4.05 2.77 -2.40
C THR A 8 -3.67 3.40 -1.07
N LEU A 9 -3.09 2.66 -0.15
CA LEU A 9 -2.79 3.12 1.19
C LEU A 9 -1.33 2.87 1.56
N GLY A 10 -0.51 3.93 1.50
CA GLY A 10 0.82 3.98 2.08
C GLY A 10 0.76 4.23 3.59
N ARG A 11 1.76 3.77 4.35
CA ARG A 11 1.71 3.90 5.81
C ARG A 11 3.09 3.78 6.45
N GLU A 12 3.30 4.50 7.54
CA GLU A 12 4.41 4.26 8.45
C GLU A 12 4.14 3.05 9.34
N PHE A 13 5.20 2.40 9.84
CA PHE A 13 5.08 1.28 10.77
C PHE A 13 4.59 1.78 12.14
N GLY A 14 3.60 1.12 12.70
CA GLY A 14 2.98 1.54 13.97
C GLY A 14 1.91 2.64 13.83
N SER A 15 1.70 3.23 12.65
CA SER A 15 0.66 4.26 12.44
C SER A 15 -0.78 3.73 12.52
N GLY A 16 -0.98 2.41 12.55
CA GLY A 16 -2.33 1.82 12.48
C GLY A 16 -2.89 1.74 11.06
N GLY A 17 -2.14 2.17 10.05
CA GLY A 17 -2.62 2.23 8.67
C GLY A 17 -3.13 0.90 8.10
N HIS A 18 -2.57 -0.25 8.52
CA HIS A 18 -3.10 -1.55 8.11
C HIS A 18 -4.50 -1.81 8.70
N ALA A 19 -4.69 -1.59 10.01
CA ALA A 19 -5.99 -1.77 10.65
C ALA A 19 -7.05 -0.81 10.08
N ILE A 20 -6.65 0.43 9.76
CA ILE A 20 -7.49 1.41 9.06
C ILE A 20 -7.90 0.89 7.68
N ALA A 21 -6.98 0.30 6.91
CA ALA A 21 -7.31 -0.29 5.62
C ALA A 21 -8.29 -1.47 5.72
N VAL A 22 -8.13 -2.33 6.73
CA VAL A 22 -9.07 -3.43 7.04
C VAL A 22 -10.46 -2.87 7.32
N GLU A 23 -10.57 -1.87 8.19
CA GLU A 23 -11.86 -1.26 8.55
C GLU A 23 -12.53 -0.58 7.35
N LEU A 24 -11.78 0.16 6.55
CA LEU A 24 -12.30 0.76 5.31
C LEU A 24 -12.77 -0.32 4.31
N ALA A 25 -12.01 -1.42 4.16
CA ALA A 25 -12.41 -2.52 3.30
C ALA A 25 -13.75 -3.16 3.75
N ASN A 26 -13.93 -3.32 5.05
CA ASN A 26 -15.18 -3.82 5.66
C ASN A 26 -16.34 -2.86 5.40
N ARG A 27 -16.16 -1.55 5.64
CA ARG A 27 -17.21 -0.55 5.44
C ARG A 27 -17.68 -0.44 3.98
N TYR A 28 -16.75 -0.55 3.04
CA TYR A 28 -17.08 -0.52 1.61
C TYR A 28 -17.48 -1.88 1.04
N GLY A 29 -17.31 -2.97 1.77
CA GLY A 29 -17.55 -4.34 1.28
C GLY A 29 -16.67 -4.70 0.10
N ILE A 30 -15.43 -4.21 0.07
CA ILE A 30 -14.46 -4.43 -1.02
C ILE A 30 -13.25 -5.22 -0.53
N LYS A 31 -12.54 -5.81 -1.47
CA LYS A 31 -11.40 -6.68 -1.18
C LYS A 31 -10.20 -5.87 -0.66
N LEU A 32 -9.45 -6.46 0.26
CA LEU A 32 -8.17 -5.93 0.73
C LEU A 32 -7.02 -6.76 0.19
N TYR A 33 -6.08 -6.09 -0.48
CA TYR A 33 -4.79 -6.63 -0.89
C TYR A 33 -3.68 -6.06 0.01
N ASP A 34 -3.13 -6.90 0.85
CA ASP A 34 -2.01 -6.60 1.74
C ASP A 34 -0.89 -7.64 1.55
N HIS A 35 -0.43 -8.30 2.61
CA HIS A 35 0.50 -9.43 2.53
C HIS A 35 -0.10 -10.64 1.81
N ASN A 36 -1.43 -10.76 1.75
CA ASN A 36 -2.16 -11.81 1.04
C ASN A 36 -2.12 -11.66 -0.50
N LEU A 37 -1.66 -10.53 -1.02
CA LEU A 37 -1.51 -10.31 -2.46
C LEU A 37 -0.61 -11.39 -3.08
N LEU A 38 0.43 -11.82 -2.36
CA LEU A 38 1.31 -12.88 -2.85
C LEU A 38 0.62 -14.24 -2.94
N ASP A 39 -0.30 -14.54 -2.04
CA ASP A 39 -1.10 -15.77 -2.10
C ASP A 39 -1.96 -15.77 -3.37
N ALA A 40 -2.58 -14.63 -3.69
CA ALA A 40 -3.38 -14.46 -4.88
C ALA A 40 -2.55 -14.56 -6.17
N VAL A 41 -1.37 -13.93 -6.19
CA VAL A 41 -0.42 -14.03 -7.31
C VAL A 41 0.08 -15.47 -7.49
N ALA A 42 0.45 -16.14 -6.40
CA ALA A 42 0.93 -17.52 -6.41
C ALA A 42 -0.13 -18.49 -6.96
N ALA A 43 -1.38 -18.33 -6.53
CA ALA A 43 -2.50 -19.11 -7.02
C ALA A 43 -2.75 -18.89 -8.53
N GLU A 44 -2.72 -17.63 -9.00
CA GLU A 44 -2.90 -17.32 -10.41
C GLU A 44 -1.78 -17.88 -11.31
N LYS A 45 -0.54 -17.80 -10.82
CA LYS A 45 0.65 -18.23 -11.56
C LYS A 45 1.01 -19.69 -11.35
N ASN A 46 0.29 -20.40 -10.48
CA ASN A 46 0.55 -21.78 -10.08
C ASN A 46 2.02 -21.99 -9.61
N VAL A 47 2.48 -21.10 -8.72
CA VAL A 47 3.81 -21.14 -8.13
C VAL A 47 3.72 -21.23 -6.60
N ASP A 48 4.79 -21.72 -5.96
CA ASP A 48 4.84 -21.79 -4.50
C ASP A 48 4.95 -20.39 -3.88
N VAL A 49 4.02 -20.07 -3.01
CA VAL A 49 3.93 -18.77 -2.34
C VAL A 49 5.13 -18.47 -1.44
N GLU A 50 5.71 -19.48 -0.80
CA GLU A 50 6.89 -19.29 0.07
C GLU A 50 8.12 -18.83 -0.72
N THR A 51 8.21 -19.26 -1.97
CA THR A 51 9.23 -18.76 -2.90
C THR A 51 9.07 -17.26 -3.16
N LEU A 52 7.84 -16.79 -3.33
CA LEU A 52 7.56 -15.36 -3.55
C LEU A 52 7.76 -14.54 -2.27
N ARG A 53 7.31 -15.04 -1.11
CA ARG A 53 7.42 -14.34 0.19
C ARG A 53 8.86 -14.04 0.60
N ARG A 54 9.82 -14.87 0.19
CA ARG A 54 11.25 -14.64 0.46
C ARG A 54 11.78 -13.32 -0.13
N TYR A 55 11.13 -12.82 -1.18
CA TYR A 55 11.58 -11.64 -1.93
C TYR A 55 10.62 -10.44 -1.83
N ASP A 56 9.57 -10.56 -1.00
CA ASP A 56 8.55 -9.54 -0.84
C ASP A 56 9.07 -8.28 -0.15
N GLU A 57 8.73 -7.11 -0.69
CA GLU A 57 9.15 -5.78 -0.21
C GLU A 57 10.65 -5.65 0.09
N LYS A 58 11.49 -6.52 -0.48
CA LYS A 58 12.94 -6.41 -0.32
C LYS A 58 13.52 -5.47 -1.37
N PRO A 59 14.43 -4.56 -0.96
CA PRO A 59 15.15 -3.75 -1.92
C PRO A 59 16.10 -4.63 -2.75
N ARG A 60 16.23 -4.32 -4.04
CA ARG A 60 17.13 -5.02 -4.95
C ARG A 60 18.57 -5.03 -4.42
N ARG A 61 19.24 -6.18 -4.46
CA ARG A 61 20.68 -6.29 -4.21
C ARG A 61 21.45 -5.88 -5.46
N LEU A 62 21.89 -4.62 -5.55
CA LEU A 62 22.55 -4.02 -6.70
C LEU A 62 23.81 -4.75 -7.20
N LEU A 63 24.48 -5.50 -6.34
CA LEU A 63 25.79 -6.11 -6.63
C LEU A 63 25.74 -7.36 -7.52
N PHE A 64 24.57 -7.98 -7.74
CA PHE A 64 24.47 -9.28 -8.40
C PHE A 64 23.39 -9.39 -9.49
N SER A 65 22.73 -8.31 -9.86
CA SER A 65 21.64 -8.37 -10.83
C SER A 65 21.99 -7.73 -12.18
N ARG A 66 21.83 -8.50 -13.26
CA ARG A 66 21.90 -8.04 -14.66
C ARG A 66 20.49 -8.04 -15.24
N SER A 67 20.18 -7.02 -16.02
CA SER A 67 18.96 -7.00 -16.84
C SER A 67 19.31 -7.50 -18.26
N GLN A 68 18.62 -8.50 -18.76
CA GLN A 68 18.69 -8.96 -20.14
C GLN A 68 17.27 -9.06 -20.70
N ASN A 69 17.02 -8.46 -21.87
CA ASN A 69 15.76 -8.53 -22.62
C ASN A 69 14.50 -8.15 -21.81
N GLY A 70 14.60 -7.15 -20.92
CA GLY A 70 13.44 -6.70 -20.11
C GLY A 70 13.12 -7.57 -18.90
N PHE A 71 13.82 -8.68 -18.69
CA PHE A 71 13.72 -9.48 -17.46
C PHE A 71 14.93 -9.21 -16.57
N SER A 72 14.66 -8.94 -15.30
CA SER A 72 15.70 -8.81 -14.30
C SER A 72 16.16 -10.19 -13.82
N SER A 73 17.46 -10.33 -13.55
CA SER A 73 17.97 -11.50 -12.83
C SER A 73 17.69 -11.43 -11.32
N SER A 74 17.07 -10.35 -10.84
CA SER A 74 16.70 -10.15 -9.44
C SER A 74 15.34 -10.78 -9.16
N ALA A 75 15.32 -11.75 -8.26
CA ALA A 75 14.07 -12.37 -7.81
C ALA A 75 13.13 -11.36 -7.12
N GLU A 76 13.69 -10.39 -6.39
CA GLU A 76 12.96 -9.31 -5.73
C GLU A 76 12.20 -8.46 -6.75
N GLU A 77 12.84 -8.12 -7.86
CA GLU A 77 12.25 -7.32 -8.93
C GLU A 77 11.15 -8.08 -9.67
N ASN A 78 11.38 -9.36 -9.94
CA ASN A 78 10.37 -10.21 -10.57
C ASN A 78 9.12 -10.37 -9.70
N VAL A 79 9.28 -10.55 -8.38
CA VAL A 79 8.15 -10.62 -7.44
C VAL A 79 7.39 -9.30 -7.39
N ALA A 80 8.07 -8.16 -7.40
CA ALA A 80 7.41 -6.86 -7.46
C ALA A 80 6.59 -6.69 -8.75
N PHE A 81 7.17 -7.02 -9.91
CA PHE A 81 6.46 -6.93 -11.20
C PHE A 81 5.25 -7.86 -11.28
N LEU A 82 5.33 -9.08 -10.76
CA LEU A 82 4.17 -9.98 -10.69
C LEU A 82 3.02 -9.38 -9.89
N GLN A 83 3.32 -8.71 -8.77
CA GLN A 83 2.30 -8.00 -7.98
C GLN A 83 1.72 -6.81 -8.74
N PHE A 84 2.55 -6.01 -9.42
CA PHE A 84 2.10 -4.87 -10.22
C PHE A 84 1.18 -5.29 -11.35
N GLU A 85 1.54 -6.32 -12.09
CA GLU A 85 0.72 -6.85 -13.18
C GLU A 85 -0.61 -7.44 -12.67
N TYR A 86 -0.58 -8.13 -11.54
CA TYR A 86 -1.80 -8.65 -10.91
C TYR A 86 -2.75 -7.51 -10.53
N LEU A 87 -2.24 -6.46 -9.87
CA LEU A 87 -3.06 -5.31 -9.48
C LEU A 87 -3.64 -4.57 -10.69
N LYS A 88 -2.85 -4.37 -11.74
CA LYS A 88 -3.33 -3.77 -13.00
C LYS A 88 -4.45 -4.60 -13.62
N LYS A 89 -4.25 -5.91 -13.73
CA LYS A 89 -5.25 -6.85 -14.24
C LYS A 89 -6.56 -6.75 -13.46
N LYS A 90 -6.50 -6.75 -12.11
CA LYS A 90 -7.69 -6.63 -11.26
C LYS A 90 -8.40 -5.29 -11.45
N ALA A 91 -7.65 -4.21 -11.60
CA ALA A 91 -8.21 -2.92 -11.93
C ALA A 91 -8.90 -2.90 -13.31
N ASP A 92 -8.31 -3.54 -14.32
CA ASP A 92 -8.85 -3.63 -15.68
C ASP A 92 -10.09 -4.54 -15.75
N GLU A 93 -10.19 -5.56 -14.88
CA GLU A 93 -11.37 -6.41 -14.68
C GLU A 93 -12.53 -5.66 -14.00
N GLY A 94 -12.33 -4.42 -13.55
CA GLY A 94 -13.36 -3.61 -12.86
C GLY A 94 -13.51 -3.94 -11.37
N GLU A 95 -12.60 -4.71 -10.77
CA GLU A 95 -12.63 -5.04 -9.34
C GLU A 95 -12.42 -3.79 -8.49
N SER A 96 -13.24 -3.60 -7.44
CA SER A 96 -13.02 -2.60 -6.40
C SER A 96 -12.21 -3.20 -5.26
N PHE A 97 -11.16 -2.50 -4.83
CA PHE A 97 -10.29 -3.01 -3.77
C PHE A 97 -9.51 -1.90 -3.06
N ILE A 98 -9.01 -2.24 -1.87
CA ILE A 98 -7.95 -1.48 -1.19
C ILE A 98 -6.65 -2.26 -1.32
N VAL A 99 -5.56 -1.57 -1.59
CA VAL A 99 -4.23 -2.18 -1.58
C VAL A 99 -3.30 -1.42 -0.64
N VAL A 100 -2.56 -2.17 0.19
CA VAL A 100 -1.68 -1.59 1.22
C VAL A 100 -0.23 -1.69 0.78
N GLY A 101 0.37 -0.56 0.43
CA GLY A 101 1.75 -0.45 -0.07
C GLY A 101 1.91 -0.90 -1.53
N ARG A 102 2.99 -1.62 -1.85
CA ARG A 102 3.28 -2.18 -3.20
C ARG A 102 3.43 -1.14 -4.31
N CYS A 103 3.80 0.09 -3.96
CA CYS A 103 3.88 1.20 -4.93
C CYS A 103 2.57 1.41 -5.71
N ALA A 104 1.45 1.01 -5.12
CA ALA A 104 0.18 0.92 -5.84
C ALA A 104 -0.33 2.29 -6.30
N GLU A 105 -0.02 3.38 -5.57
CA GLU A 105 -0.30 4.75 -5.97
C GLU A 105 0.40 5.15 -7.28
N THR A 106 1.58 4.60 -7.53
CA THR A 106 2.32 4.80 -8.80
C THR A 106 1.84 3.81 -9.86
N VAL A 107 1.68 2.54 -9.50
CA VAL A 107 1.31 1.45 -10.43
C VAL A 107 -0.07 1.66 -11.04
N LEU A 108 -1.00 2.23 -10.27
CA LEU A 108 -2.41 2.43 -10.63
C LEU A 108 -2.79 3.92 -10.82
N GLY A 109 -1.86 4.85 -10.55
CA GLY A 109 -2.13 6.28 -10.43
C GLY A 109 -2.70 6.97 -11.67
N ASP A 110 -2.50 6.42 -12.86
CA ASP A 110 -3.04 6.97 -14.11
C ASP A 110 -4.56 6.75 -14.27
N ARG A 111 -5.18 5.97 -13.39
CA ARG A 111 -6.61 5.68 -13.44
C ARG A 111 -7.44 6.73 -12.70
N PRO A 112 -8.51 7.23 -13.30
CA PRO A 112 -9.30 8.34 -12.71
C PRO A 112 -10.06 7.98 -11.43
N ASN A 113 -10.25 6.67 -11.17
CA ASN A 113 -11.02 6.13 -10.04
C ASN A 113 -10.12 5.63 -8.89
N VAL A 114 -8.83 5.94 -8.93
CA VAL A 114 -7.88 5.67 -7.84
C VAL A 114 -7.87 6.82 -6.85
N ILE A 115 -7.85 6.47 -5.56
CA ILE A 115 -7.64 7.40 -4.45
C ILE A 115 -6.41 6.94 -3.68
N SER A 116 -5.39 7.81 -3.61
CA SER A 116 -4.14 7.51 -2.92
C SER A 116 -4.08 8.17 -1.55
N LEU A 117 -3.85 7.36 -0.52
CA LEU A 117 -3.83 7.78 0.89
C LEU A 117 -2.48 7.43 1.52
N PHE A 118 -2.04 8.25 2.48
CA PHE A 118 -0.89 7.93 3.32
C PHE A 118 -1.20 8.16 4.79
N VAL A 119 -0.95 7.14 5.63
CA VAL A 119 -1.18 7.21 7.08
C VAL A 119 0.14 7.27 7.82
N LEU A 120 0.39 8.40 8.48
CA LEU A 120 1.53 8.61 9.37
C LEU A 120 1.08 8.70 10.83
N GLY A 121 2.03 8.78 11.75
CA GLY A 121 1.74 8.94 13.17
C GLY A 121 2.90 9.54 13.93
N ASP A 122 2.59 10.15 15.11
CA ASP A 122 3.59 10.66 16.03
C ASP A 122 4.46 9.52 16.56
N SER A 123 5.78 9.73 16.62
CA SER A 123 6.74 8.68 16.95
C SER A 123 6.46 8.00 18.28
N GLU A 124 6.10 8.76 19.31
CA GLU A 124 5.78 8.22 20.64
C GLU A 124 4.53 7.35 20.64
N VAL A 125 3.47 7.77 19.92
CA VAL A 125 2.21 7.04 19.81
C VAL A 125 2.41 5.74 19.03
N LYS A 126 3.17 5.81 17.93
CA LYS A 126 3.54 4.62 17.15
C LYS A 126 4.36 3.64 17.98
N CYS A 127 5.34 4.14 18.75
CA CYS A 127 6.20 3.33 19.59
C CYS A 127 5.40 2.58 20.64
N LYS A 128 4.52 3.27 21.39
CA LYS A 128 3.64 2.64 22.38
C LYS A 128 2.78 1.52 21.76
N ARG A 129 2.15 1.78 20.63
CA ARG A 129 1.36 0.78 19.89
C ARG A 129 2.20 -0.43 19.49
N VAL A 130 3.44 -0.22 19.02
CA VAL A 130 4.33 -1.31 18.62
C VAL A 130 4.79 -2.11 19.83
N MET A 131 5.06 -1.48 20.97
CA MET A 131 5.37 -2.16 22.23
C MET A 131 4.23 -3.09 22.64
N GLU A 132 3.00 -2.59 22.63
CA GLU A 132 1.80 -3.35 23.02
C GLU A 132 1.51 -4.54 22.07
N ILE A 133 1.58 -4.32 20.75
CA ILE A 133 1.26 -5.36 19.76
C ILE A 133 2.29 -6.49 19.74
N TYR A 134 3.57 -6.18 19.95
CA TYR A 134 4.67 -7.12 19.79
C TYR A 134 5.35 -7.54 21.10
N ASP A 135 4.84 -7.06 22.24
CA ASP A 135 5.44 -7.29 23.57
C ASP A 135 6.95 -6.94 23.59
N LEU A 136 7.27 -5.72 23.19
CA LEU A 136 8.66 -5.26 23.02
C LEU A 136 9.01 -4.17 24.04
N SER A 137 10.31 -4.07 24.35
CA SER A 137 10.86 -2.90 25.00
C SER A 137 10.74 -1.67 24.10
N GLU A 138 10.76 -0.46 24.67
CA GLU A 138 10.74 0.79 23.89
C GLU A 138 11.87 0.84 22.86
N ARG A 139 13.08 0.47 23.26
CA ARG A 139 14.25 0.42 22.38
C ARG A 139 14.04 -0.55 21.21
N ASP A 140 13.50 -1.73 21.46
CA ASP A 140 13.28 -2.73 20.41
C ASP A 140 12.13 -2.32 19.48
N ALA A 141 11.10 -1.68 20.03
CA ALA A 141 10.00 -1.11 19.27
C ALA A 141 10.49 0.00 18.32
N GLN A 142 11.30 0.94 18.80
CA GLN A 142 11.91 1.99 17.99
C GLN A 142 12.77 1.40 16.87
N PHE A 143 13.65 0.46 17.21
CA PHE A 143 14.49 -0.21 16.21
C PHE A 143 13.66 -0.95 15.15
N LYS A 144 12.58 -1.62 15.57
CA LYS A 144 11.66 -2.31 14.66
C LYS A 144 10.97 -1.32 13.71
N MET A 145 10.48 -0.18 14.23
CA MET A 145 9.84 0.86 13.43
C MET A 145 10.79 1.41 12.37
N GLU A 146 11.97 1.85 12.78
CA GLU A 146 12.99 2.41 11.88
C GLU A 146 13.39 1.42 10.78
N ARG A 147 13.59 0.15 11.15
CA ARG A 147 13.96 -0.89 10.20
C ARG A 147 12.89 -1.13 9.15
N HIS A 148 11.61 -1.23 9.57
CA HIS A 148 10.50 -1.45 8.63
C HIS A 148 10.28 -0.26 7.71
N ASP A 149 10.29 0.96 8.26
CA ASP A 149 10.11 2.18 7.46
C ASP A 149 11.27 2.42 6.50
N LYS A 150 12.51 2.09 6.93
CA LYS A 150 13.68 2.10 6.04
C LYS A 150 13.52 1.15 4.86
N TYR A 151 13.04 -0.09 5.08
CA TYR A 151 12.83 -1.04 3.99
C TYR A 151 11.72 -0.59 3.04
N ARG A 152 10.59 -0.09 3.56
CA ARG A 152 9.50 0.46 2.75
C ARG A 152 9.97 1.64 1.91
N LYS A 153 10.71 2.56 2.52
CA LYS A 153 11.29 3.72 1.84
C LYS A 153 12.26 3.30 0.72
N GLN A 154 13.12 2.32 0.97
CA GLN A 154 14.05 1.81 -0.04
C GLN A 154 13.31 1.14 -1.19
N TYR A 155 12.35 0.28 -0.89
CA TYR A 155 11.52 -0.40 -1.88
C TYR A 155 10.74 0.61 -2.74
N HIS A 156 9.99 1.49 -2.11
CA HIS A 156 9.20 2.50 -2.81
C HIS A 156 10.07 3.41 -3.69
N ASN A 157 11.13 3.98 -3.14
CA ASN A 157 12.00 4.91 -3.87
C ASN A 157 12.79 4.25 -5.01
N TYR A 158 12.83 2.93 -5.06
CA TYR A 158 13.40 2.20 -6.18
C TYR A 158 12.43 2.12 -7.37
N TYR A 159 11.14 1.87 -7.10
CA TYR A 159 10.14 1.67 -8.15
C TYR A 159 9.36 2.93 -8.52
N CYS A 160 9.32 3.94 -7.66
CA CYS A 160 8.56 5.16 -7.83
C CYS A 160 9.47 6.38 -8.05
N LYS A 161 8.96 7.35 -8.84
CA LYS A 161 9.65 8.64 -9.02
C LYS A 161 9.56 9.50 -7.76
N ASP A 162 8.37 9.52 -7.16
CA ASP A 162 8.11 10.26 -5.94
C ASP A 162 8.72 9.55 -4.72
N LYS A 163 8.96 10.30 -3.68
CA LYS A 163 9.55 9.75 -2.45
C LYS A 163 8.47 9.20 -1.54
N TRP A 164 8.75 8.08 -0.90
CA TRP A 164 7.85 7.49 0.08
C TRP A 164 7.47 8.48 1.18
N GLY A 165 6.17 8.68 1.39
CA GLY A 165 5.62 9.61 2.36
C GLY A 165 5.70 11.09 1.96
N ASP A 166 6.12 11.41 0.72
CA ASP A 166 6.01 12.77 0.20
C ASP A 166 4.55 13.10 -0.07
N SER A 167 4.04 14.13 0.61
CA SER A 167 2.62 14.50 0.54
C SER A 167 2.11 14.82 -0.86
N ARG A 168 2.99 15.14 -1.79
CA ARG A 168 2.65 15.43 -3.20
C ARG A 168 2.30 14.19 -4.01
N ALA A 169 2.72 13.01 -3.52
CA ALA A 169 2.45 11.73 -4.17
C ALA A 169 1.09 11.10 -3.78
N TYR A 170 0.38 11.73 -2.86
CA TYR A 170 -0.88 11.19 -2.32
C TYR A 170 -2.00 12.22 -2.39
N ASP A 171 -3.23 11.75 -2.60
CA ASP A 171 -4.43 12.60 -2.54
C ASP A 171 -4.68 13.15 -1.13
N LEU A 172 -4.36 12.36 -0.09
CA LEU A 172 -4.47 12.76 1.32
C LEU A 172 -3.42 12.06 2.18
N CYS A 173 -2.71 12.84 2.99
CA CYS A 173 -1.86 12.35 4.07
C CYS A 173 -2.51 12.70 5.42
N ILE A 174 -2.65 11.72 6.32
CA ILE A 174 -3.29 11.92 7.61
C ILE A 174 -2.44 11.38 8.76
N ASN A 175 -2.36 12.16 9.85
CA ASN A 175 -1.71 11.72 11.08
C ASN A 175 -2.73 11.07 12.02
N SER A 176 -2.73 9.74 12.07
CA SER A 176 -3.67 8.95 12.89
C SER A 176 -3.51 9.15 14.39
N SER A 177 -2.36 9.67 14.84
CA SER A 177 -2.13 9.95 16.27
C SER A 177 -2.94 11.15 16.77
N ARG A 178 -3.39 12.04 15.86
CA ARG A 178 -4.12 13.26 16.22
C ARG A 178 -5.60 13.04 16.44
N LEU A 179 -6.19 12.12 15.68
CA LEU A 179 -7.61 11.80 15.74
C LEU A 179 -7.92 10.48 16.46
N GLY A 180 -6.91 9.62 16.63
CA GLY A 180 -7.13 8.25 17.05
C GLY A 180 -7.65 7.37 15.89
N PHE A 181 -7.94 6.10 16.18
CA PHE A 181 -8.30 5.12 15.15
C PHE A 181 -9.64 5.44 14.48
N ASP A 182 -10.71 5.52 15.27
CA ASP A 182 -12.08 5.62 14.76
C ASP A 182 -12.29 6.91 13.95
N GLU A 183 -11.86 8.05 14.49
CA GLU A 183 -12.01 9.33 13.80
C GLU A 183 -11.10 9.44 12.57
N THR A 184 -9.94 8.78 12.57
CA THR A 184 -9.12 8.70 11.35
C THR A 184 -9.84 7.92 10.25
N VAL A 185 -10.49 6.80 10.59
CA VAL A 185 -11.29 6.03 9.63
C VAL A 185 -12.46 6.86 9.12
N ASN A 186 -13.19 7.58 10.00
CA ASN A 186 -14.32 8.44 9.63
C ASN A 186 -13.90 9.55 8.66
N GLU A 187 -12.80 10.25 8.94
CA GLU A 187 -12.27 11.29 8.04
C GLU A 187 -11.85 10.74 6.67
N LEU A 188 -11.21 9.58 6.66
CA LEU A 188 -10.82 8.93 5.41
C LEU A 188 -12.05 8.50 4.60
N GLU A 189 -13.07 7.93 5.24
CA GLU A 189 -14.31 7.55 4.60
C GLU A 189 -15.05 8.77 4.00
N ASP A 190 -15.12 9.86 4.73
CA ASP A 190 -15.69 11.12 4.27
C ASP A 190 -14.94 11.68 3.06
N TYR A 191 -13.61 11.67 3.11
CA TYR A 191 -12.78 12.08 1.98
C TYR A 191 -13.04 11.20 0.74
N ILE A 192 -13.00 9.88 0.90
CA ILE A 192 -13.25 8.91 -0.16
C ILE A 192 -14.63 9.14 -0.79
N ASN A 193 -15.67 9.31 0.03
CA ASN A 193 -17.03 9.53 -0.45
C ASN A 193 -17.18 10.85 -1.24
N ARG A 194 -16.49 11.91 -0.80
CA ARG A 194 -16.43 13.18 -1.54
C ARG A 194 -15.71 13.01 -2.90
N ARG A 195 -14.60 12.29 -2.93
CA ARG A 195 -13.84 12.01 -4.17
C ARG A 195 -14.68 11.17 -5.15
N ARG A 196 -15.37 10.14 -4.71
CA ARG A 196 -16.29 9.33 -5.54
C ARG A 196 -17.40 10.17 -6.19
N LYS A 197 -17.97 11.12 -5.46
CA LYS A 197 -18.96 12.06 -6.03
C LYS A 197 -18.37 12.93 -7.14
N MET A 198 -17.10 13.31 -7.02
CA MET A 198 -16.42 14.10 -8.06
C MET A 198 -16.12 13.28 -9.32
N PHE A 199 -15.78 11.98 -9.18
CA PHE A 199 -15.61 11.10 -10.34
C PHE A 199 -16.89 11.01 -11.16
N LYS A 200 -18.03 10.71 -10.50
CA LYS A 200 -19.35 10.64 -11.15
C LYS A 200 -19.77 11.94 -11.85
N LYS A 201 -19.36 13.11 -11.34
CA LYS A 201 -19.64 14.39 -11.98
C LYS A 201 -18.80 14.62 -13.25
N LYS A 202 -17.55 14.16 -13.29
CA LYS A 202 -16.68 14.29 -14.47
C LYS A 202 -17.20 13.40 -15.62
N GLU A 203 -17.61 12.18 -15.33
CA GLU A 203 -18.17 11.25 -16.32
C GLU A 203 -19.44 11.79 -17.00
N LYS A 204 -20.30 12.51 -16.26
CA LYS A 204 -21.53 13.09 -16.81
C LYS A 204 -21.29 14.34 -17.70
N ARG A 205 -20.07 14.87 -17.72
CA ARG A 205 -19.71 16.07 -18.50
C ARG A 205 -18.92 15.75 -19.77
N GLN A 206 -18.51 14.51 -19.94
CA GLN A 206 -17.92 13.94 -21.17
C GLN A 206 -18.98 13.19 -21.99
#